data_c00095feaa5afac30ff817bfd18afd14
#
_entry.id   c00095feaa5afac30ff817bfd18afd14
#
_cell.length_a   1.000
_cell.length_b   1.000
_cell.length_c   1.000
_cell.angle_alpha   90.00
_cell.angle_beta   90.00
_cell.angle_gamma   90.00
#
_symmetry.space_group_name_H-M   'P 1'
#
loop_
_entity.id
_entity.type
_entity.pdbx_description
1 polymer ?
#
loop_
_entity_poly.entity_id
_entity_poly.type
_entity_poly.pdbx_seq_one_letter_code
_entity_poly.pdbx_strand_id
1 'polypeptide(L)'
;MPELTPEQGLVELSMADVAGPGIAVGAALVGRRPIYVIRYQGFMWYNASPLLNYAAKSKEMWGIPCPILVRSLAQEGGIGPVASGCHHGMVMRMPGMPVCAPMTPQEWRAAWEWFMSHDDPLYVSEHRRSFPIDYEMTRVLNRRADITILAISAGRLNALEAVKLLNAEGITCDLIHVAWLKPFRMDDVILNSLNKTGLGLVVDSDFEIAGPSRSIAYELMLASSVPVHALGLEDRTAGFAPHLDNPTPPVEKIVKQVRTLLVKKSAK
;
A
#
# COMPACT_ATOMS: atom_id res chain seq x y z
N MET A 1 18.90 6.75 7.67
CA MET A 1 19.64 7.25 6.49
C MET A 1 20.68 8.21 7.01
N PRO A 2 21.88 8.28 6.44
CA PRO A 2 22.84 9.32 6.77
C PRO A 2 22.21 10.68 6.46
N GLU A 3 22.58 11.69 7.21
CA GLU A 3 22.20 13.06 6.91
C GLU A 3 22.86 13.48 5.60
N LEU A 4 22.04 13.91 4.64
CA LEU A 4 22.51 14.44 3.38
C LEU A 4 22.67 15.96 3.50
N THR A 5 23.65 16.51 2.80
CA THR A 5 23.84 17.95 2.71
C THR A 5 23.32 18.51 1.37
N PRO A 6 23.17 19.85 1.26
CA PRO A 6 22.82 20.46 -0.02
C PRO A 6 23.78 20.12 -1.15
N GLU A 7 25.07 20.00 -0.87
CA GLU A 7 26.11 19.62 -1.84
C GLU A 7 25.94 18.18 -2.31
N GLN A 8 25.34 17.34 -1.49
CA GLN A 8 24.98 15.94 -1.83
C GLN A 8 23.61 15.82 -2.51
N GLY A 9 22.99 16.97 -2.82
CA GLY A 9 21.72 17.04 -3.56
C GLY A 9 20.46 17.09 -2.69
N LEU A 10 20.58 17.34 -1.37
CA LEU A 10 19.41 17.63 -0.53
C LEU A 10 18.91 19.03 -0.84
N VAL A 11 17.62 19.15 -1.16
CA VAL A 11 16.96 20.44 -1.32
C VAL A 11 15.86 20.55 -0.26
N GLU A 12 16.09 21.41 0.73
CA GLU A 12 15.05 21.76 1.69
C GLU A 12 14.13 22.82 1.09
N LEU A 13 12.84 22.53 1.08
CA LEU A 13 11.81 23.48 0.66
C LEU A 13 11.08 23.99 1.90
N SER A 14 10.63 25.24 1.86
CA SER A 14 9.64 25.72 2.83
C SER A 14 8.39 24.87 2.78
N MET A 15 7.56 24.89 3.82
CA MET A 15 6.28 24.18 3.84
C MET A 15 5.31 24.78 2.81
N ALA A 16 5.49 24.36 1.56
CA ALA A 16 4.75 24.82 0.40
C ALA A 16 4.29 23.61 -0.41
N ASP A 17 3.32 22.87 0.14
CA ASP A 17 2.82 21.61 -0.41
C ASP A 17 2.30 21.70 -1.84
N VAL A 18 1.92 22.86 -2.31
CA VAL A 18 1.51 23.09 -3.70
C VAL A 18 2.70 23.40 -4.60
N ALA A 19 3.63 24.23 -4.15
CA ALA A 19 4.80 24.64 -4.93
C ALA A 19 5.90 23.56 -4.95
N GLY A 20 6.14 22.91 -3.82
CA GLY A 20 7.18 21.88 -3.67
C GLY A 20 7.12 20.78 -4.72
N PRO A 21 5.99 20.07 -4.88
CA PRO A 21 5.87 19.05 -5.92
C PRO A 21 6.00 19.62 -7.34
N GLY A 22 5.57 20.87 -7.57
CA GLY A 22 5.78 21.56 -8.85
C GLY A 22 7.27 21.76 -9.18
N ILE A 23 8.08 22.13 -8.20
CA ILE A 23 9.54 22.25 -8.36
C ILE A 23 10.14 20.89 -8.68
N ALA A 24 9.75 19.83 -7.95
CA ALA A 24 10.25 18.49 -8.18
C ALA A 24 9.84 17.94 -9.57
N VAL A 25 8.60 18.17 -9.98
CA VAL A 25 8.12 17.82 -11.32
C VAL A 25 8.90 18.58 -12.40
N GLY A 26 9.09 19.90 -12.23
CA GLY A 26 9.90 20.70 -13.16
C GLY A 26 11.34 20.18 -13.29
N ALA A 27 11.97 19.79 -12.17
CA ALA A 27 13.28 19.17 -12.19
C ALA A 27 13.30 17.83 -12.96
N ALA A 28 12.26 17.01 -12.80
CA ALA A 28 12.14 15.76 -13.53
C ALA A 28 11.96 15.98 -15.05
N LEU A 29 11.15 16.97 -15.44
CA LEU A 29 10.92 17.31 -16.86
C LEU A 29 12.17 17.81 -17.57
N VAL A 30 13.16 18.36 -16.86
CA VAL A 30 14.45 18.78 -17.42
C VAL A 30 15.54 17.70 -17.25
N GLY A 31 15.16 16.45 -17.01
CA GLY A 31 16.05 15.30 -17.04
C GLY A 31 16.70 14.95 -15.69
N ARG A 32 16.25 15.52 -14.58
CA ARG A 32 16.66 15.06 -13.24
C ARG A 32 15.80 13.88 -12.79
N ARG A 33 16.28 13.15 -11.77
CA ARG A 33 15.52 12.08 -11.11
C ARG A 33 15.31 12.43 -9.63
N PRO A 34 14.40 13.38 -9.32
CA PRO A 34 14.19 13.80 -7.94
C PRO A 34 13.47 12.72 -7.11
N ILE A 35 13.81 12.68 -5.83
CA ILE A 35 13.04 11.97 -4.80
C ILE A 35 12.29 13.04 -4.02
N TYR A 36 10.98 13.04 -4.12
CA TYR A 36 10.13 13.98 -3.42
C TYR A 36 9.49 13.30 -2.20
N VAL A 37 9.68 13.87 -1.02
CA VAL A 37 9.21 13.29 0.24
C VAL A 37 7.97 14.03 0.74
N ILE A 38 6.86 13.32 0.88
CA ILE A 38 5.64 13.79 1.55
C ILE A 38 5.63 13.18 2.95
N ARG A 39 5.75 14.01 3.98
CA ARG A 39 5.95 13.58 5.36
C ARG A 39 4.80 12.74 5.92
N TYR A 40 3.56 13.03 5.52
CA TYR A 40 2.36 12.25 5.85
C TYR A 40 1.43 12.20 4.65
N GLN A 41 0.83 11.05 4.39
CA GLN A 41 -0.02 10.84 3.21
C GLN A 41 -1.27 11.73 3.17
N GLY A 42 -1.77 12.18 4.34
CA GLY A 42 -2.85 13.15 4.39
C GLY A 42 -2.53 14.48 3.71
N PHE A 43 -1.26 14.86 3.60
CA PHE A 43 -0.84 16.04 2.81
C PHE A 43 -0.79 15.79 1.31
N MET A 44 -1.01 14.55 0.85
CA MET A 44 -1.06 14.27 -0.58
C MET A 44 -2.15 15.07 -1.31
N TRP A 45 -3.22 15.46 -0.63
CA TRP A 45 -4.27 16.31 -1.19
C TRP A 45 -3.73 17.65 -1.72
N TYR A 46 -2.79 18.26 -1.03
CA TYR A 46 -2.15 19.51 -1.46
C TYR A 46 -1.09 19.27 -2.53
N ASN A 47 -0.40 18.14 -2.46
CA ASN A 47 0.66 17.76 -3.37
C ASN A 47 0.16 17.14 -4.69
N ALA A 48 -1.11 16.79 -4.76
CA ALA A 48 -1.68 15.98 -5.83
C ALA A 48 -1.60 16.62 -7.21
N SER A 49 -1.87 17.92 -7.33
CA SER A 49 -2.01 18.56 -8.64
C SER A 49 -0.77 18.42 -9.53
N PRO A 50 0.43 18.83 -9.12
CA PRO A 50 1.62 18.64 -9.96
C PRO A 50 1.95 17.16 -10.22
N LEU A 51 1.80 16.31 -9.23
CA LEU A 51 2.15 14.90 -9.34
C LEU A 51 1.19 14.13 -10.23
N LEU A 52 -0.12 14.30 -10.03
CA LEU A 52 -1.14 13.50 -10.69
C LEU A 52 -1.62 14.11 -12.01
N ASN A 53 -1.58 15.43 -12.16
CA ASN A 53 -2.03 16.10 -13.38
C ASN A 53 -0.90 16.34 -14.38
N TYR A 54 0.34 16.41 -13.92
CA TYR A 54 1.49 16.64 -14.80
C TYR A 54 2.45 15.46 -14.84
N ALA A 55 3.10 15.09 -13.74
CA ALA A 55 4.09 14.01 -13.76
C ALA A 55 3.51 12.69 -14.29
N ALA A 56 2.37 12.26 -13.77
CA ALA A 56 1.72 11.01 -14.18
C ALA A 56 1.28 10.96 -15.65
N LYS A 57 1.05 12.13 -16.27
CA LYS A 57 0.50 12.22 -17.64
C LYS A 57 1.52 12.69 -18.66
N SER A 58 2.68 13.17 -18.23
CA SER A 58 3.67 13.84 -19.09
C SER A 58 4.09 12.98 -20.29
N LYS A 59 4.41 11.74 -20.04
CA LYS A 59 4.86 10.81 -21.08
C LYS A 59 3.77 10.47 -22.08
N GLU A 60 2.55 10.22 -21.61
CA GLU A 60 1.41 9.89 -22.48
C GLU A 60 0.94 11.09 -23.29
N MET A 61 0.84 12.28 -22.69
CA MET A 61 0.28 13.47 -23.34
C MET A 61 1.30 14.19 -24.24
N TRP A 62 2.57 14.24 -23.82
CA TRP A 62 3.57 15.09 -24.49
C TRP A 62 4.84 14.32 -24.91
N GLY A 63 4.92 13.02 -24.65
CA GLY A 63 6.12 12.22 -24.92
C GLY A 63 7.33 12.59 -24.05
N ILE A 64 7.13 13.36 -22.96
CA ILE A 64 8.20 13.86 -22.11
C ILE A 64 8.33 12.97 -20.88
N PRO A 65 9.50 12.32 -20.66
CA PRO A 65 9.79 11.60 -19.43
C PRO A 65 9.65 12.47 -18.19
N CYS A 66 9.10 11.92 -17.13
CA CYS A 66 9.01 12.61 -15.83
C CYS A 66 9.32 11.64 -14.67
N PRO A 67 10.58 11.15 -14.58
CA PRO A 67 10.97 10.18 -13.55
C PRO A 67 11.09 10.87 -12.17
N ILE A 68 10.03 10.84 -11.41
CA ILE A 68 10.00 11.32 -10.04
C ILE A 68 9.62 10.18 -9.08
N LEU A 69 10.44 9.96 -8.04
CA LEU A 69 10.08 9.04 -6.94
C LEU A 69 9.39 9.84 -5.85
N VAL A 70 8.11 9.57 -5.64
CA VAL A 70 7.34 10.17 -4.56
C VAL A 70 7.33 9.22 -3.36
N ARG A 71 8.08 9.55 -2.30
CA ARG A 71 8.04 8.85 -1.01
C ARG A 71 7.00 9.51 -0.13
N SER A 72 5.91 8.82 0.14
CA SER A 72 4.82 9.36 0.95
C SER A 72 4.59 8.48 2.17
N LEU A 73 4.73 9.09 3.37
CA LEU A 73 4.72 8.36 4.63
C LEU A 73 3.30 8.15 5.15
N ALA A 74 2.95 6.89 5.40
CA ALA A 74 1.76 6.52 6.15
C ALA A 74 2.09 6.31 7.62
N GLN A 75 1.22 6.78 8.49
CA GLN A 75 1.30 6.57 9.94
C GLN A 75 -0.09 6.61 10.53
N GLU A 76 -0.27 5.88 11.60
CA GLU A 76 -1.46 5.87 12.45
C GLU A 76 -1.07 6.10 13.91
N GLY A 77 -2.04 6.30 14.78
CA GLY A 77 -1.83 6.43 16.23
C GLY A 77 -1.63 7.86 16.72
N GLY A 78 -2.71 8.53 17.09
CA GLY A 78 -2.67 9.76 17.87
C GLY A 78 -2.07 11.01 17.24
N ILE A 79 -1.77 10.99 15.93
CA ILE A 79 -1.16 12.13 15.22
C ILE A 79 -2.19 13.07 14.58
N GLY A 80 -3.47 12.81 14.81
CA GLY A 80 -4.58 13.66 14.42
C GLY A 80 -5.15 13.39 13.03
N PRO A 81 -6.27 14.04 12.70
CA PRO A 81 -7.10 13.67 11.54
C PRO A 81 -6.46 13.99 10.19
N VAL A 82 -5.50 14.90 10.14
CA VAL A 82 -4.87 15.32 8.88
C VAL A 82 -3.67 14.42 8.53
N ALA A 83 -2.87 14.09 9.54
CA ALA A 83 -1.62 13.34 9.32
C ALA A 83 -1.82 11.82 9.38
N SER A 84 -2.86 11.35 10.09
CA SER A 84 -3.12 9.93 10.30
C SER A 84 -3.70 9.25 9.08
N GLY A 85 -3.35 7.97 8.94
CA GLY A 85 -3.91 7.07 7.94
C GLY A 85 -2.97 6.79 6.77
N CYS A 86 -3.45 5.89 5.92
CA CYS A 86 -2.84 5.51 4.66
C CYS A 86 -3.80 5.88 3.53
N HIS A 87 -3.30 6.47 2.46
CA HIS A 87 -4.11 7.03 1.38
C HIS A 87 -3.56 6.66 -0.02
N HIS A 88 -2.90 5.52 -0.17
CA HIS A 88 -2.33 5.12 -1.46
C HIS A 88 -3.39 4.80 -2.51
N GLY A 89 -4.60 4.44 -2.09
CA GLY A 89 -5.74 4.24 -2.98
C GLY A 89 -6.14 5.49 -3.77
N MET A 90 -5.91 6.68 -3.22
CA MET A 90 -6.10 7.92 -3.94
C MET A 90 -5.22 8.00 -5.19
N VAL A 91 -3.96 7.58 -5.06
CA VAL A 91 -2.98 7.61 -6.15
C VAL A 91 -3.21 6.47 -7.15
N MET A 92 -3.67 5.31 -6.70
CA MET A 92 -4.01 4.19 -7.59
C MET A 92 -5.07 4.55 -8.65
N ARG A 93 -5.96 5.49 -8.34
CA ARG A 93 -7.01 5.93 -9.27
C ARG A 93 -6.49 6.78 -10.44
N MET A 94 -5.23 7.28 -10.36
CA MET A 94 -4.68 8.19 -11.35
C MET A 94 -3.92 7.42 -12.45
N PRO A 95 -4.31 7.58 -13.74
CA PRO A 95 -3.55 7.03 -14.85
C PRO A 95 -2.08 7.48 -14.83
N GLY A 96 -1.17 6.63 -15.31
CA GLY A 96 0.25 6.97 -15.47
C GLY A 96 1.08 7.02 -14.16
N MET A 97 0.50 6.71 -13.01
CA MET A 97 1.21 6.67 -11.73
C MET A 97 1.24 5.23 -11.17
N PRO A 98 2.32 4.50 -11.34
CA PRO A 98 2.57 3.24 -10.62
C PRO A 98 2.64 3.46 -9.12
N VAL A 99 2.18 2.47 -8.34
CA VAL A 99 2.10 2.55 -6.89
C VAL A 99 2.61 1.27 -6.25
N CYS A 100 3.52 1.40 -5.30
CA CYS A 100 3.95 0.29 -4.45
C CYS A 100 3.91 0.66 -2.97
N ALA A 101 3.79 -0.35 -2.11
CA ALA A 101 3.74 -0.23 -0.65
C ALA A 101 4.76 -1.21 -0.01
N PRO A 102 6.07 -0.95 -0.17
CA PRO A 102 7.12 -1.83 0.32
C PRO A 102 7.17 -1.83 1.84
N MET A 103 7.44 -3.01 2.42
CA MET A 103 7.63 -3.20 3.85
C MET A 103 9.00 -3.79 4.20
N THR A 104 9.72 -4.35 3.22
CA THR A 104 10.97 -5.08 3.43
C THR A 104 12.13 -4.49 2.62
N PRO A 105 13.39 -4.78 2.99
CA PRO A 105 14.55 -4.26 2.26
C PRO A 105 14.59 -4.65 0.78
N GLN A 106 14.24 -5.89 0.42
CA GLN A 106 14.23 -6.32 -0.99
C GLN A 106 13.16 -5.63 -1.80
N GLU A 107 11.98 -5.40 -1.23
CA GLU A 107 10.90 -4.68 -1.89
C GLU A 107 11.29 -3.21 -2.15
N TRP A 108 12.00 -2.59 -1.21
CA TRP A 108 12.56 -1.25 -1.41
C TRP A 108 13.62 -1.22 -2.51
N ARG A 109 14.50 -2.22 -2.57
CA ARG A 109 15.48 -2.35 -3.67
C ARG A 109 14.77 -2.50 -5.00
N ALA A 110 13.76 -3.37 -5.07
CA ALA A 110 12.98 -3.57 -6.29
C ALA A 110 12.26 -2.28 -6.74
N ALA A 111 11.70 -1.50 -5.83
CA ALA A 111 11.11 -0.21 -6.12
C ALA A 111 12.16 0.80 -6.64
N TRP A 112 13.34 0.82 -6.03
CA TRP A 112 14.45 1.65 -6.46
C TRP A 112 14.99 1.27 -7.84
N GLU A 113 15.23 -0.01 -8.08
CA GLU A 113 15.68 -0.54 -9.38
C GLU A 113 14.67 -0.24 -10.48
N TRP A 114 13.37 -0.40 -10.17
CA TRP A 114 12.31 -0.01 -11.09
C TRP A 114 12.38 1.48 -11.42
N PHE A 115 12.47 2.34 -10.42
CA PHE A 115 12.56 3.79 -10.61
C PHE A 115 13.79 4.19 -11.43
N MET A 116 14.94 3.57 -11.20
CA MET A 116 16.18 3.86 -11.93
C MET A 116 16.16 3.38 -13.38
N SER A 117 15.35 2.38 -13.70
CA SER A 117 15.28 1.77 -15.04
C SER A 117 14.08 2.26 -15.88
N HIS A 118 13.18 3.06 -15.32
CA HIS A 118 12.01 3.59 -16.02
C HIS A 118 11.99 5.11 -16.03
N ASP A 119 11.37 5.70 -17.04
CA ASP A 119 11.21 7.14 -17.20
C ASP A 119 9.82 7.64 -16.77
N ASP A 120 9.13 6.81 -16.02
CA ASP A 120 7.81 7.10 -15.46
C ASP A 120 7.94 7.50 -13.98
N PRO A 121 6.99 8.25 -13.42
CA PRO A 121 6.95 8.51 -11.99
C PRO A 121 6.66 7.22 -11.21
N LEU A 122 7.06 7.16 -9.95
CA LEU A 122 6.72 6.08 -9.02
C LEU A 122 6.25 6.65 -7.70
N TYR A 123 5.07 6.23 -7.25
CA TYR A 123 4.59 6.53 -5.90
C TYR A 123 4.88 5.37 -4.95
N VAL A 124 5.60 5.66 -3.88
CA VAL A 124 5.93 4.71 -2.82
C VAL A 124 5.15 5.08 -1.56
N SER A 125 4.18 4.24 -1.22
CA SER A 125 3.45 4.32 0.04
C SER A 125 4.26 3.68 1.15
N GLU A 126 5.01 4.49 1.89
CA GLU A 126 5.93 4.05 2.92
C GLU A 126 5.28 4.11 4.30
N HIS A 127 4.93 2.97 4.88
CA HIS A 127 4.37 2.96 6.22
C HIS A 127 5.48 2.99 7.28
N ARG A 128 5.36 3.85 8.30
CA ARG A 128 6.38 3.99 9.35
C ARG A 128 6.70 2.70 10.11
N ARG A 129 5.74 1.79 10.20
CA ARG A 129 5.96 0.46 10.79
C ARG A 129 6.92 -0.42 9.98
N SER A 130 7.29 -0.04 8.75
CA SER A 130 8.33 -0.73 7.98
C SER A 130 9.75 -0.36 8.40
N PHE A 131 9.97 0.77 9.08
CA PHE A 131 11.31 1.27 9.39
C PHE A 131 12.18 0.32 10.24
N PRO A 132 11.65 -0.39 11.24
CA PRO A 132 12.43 -1.35 12.00
C PRO A 132 12.58 -2.72 11.32
N ILE A 133 12.02 -2.92 10.11
CA ILE A 133 12.04 -4.23 9.45
C ILE A 133 13.34 -4.37 8.67
N ASP A 134 14.19 -5.27 9.12
CA ASP A 134 15.48 -5.62 8.52
C ASP A 134 15.50 -7.04 7.93
N TYR A 135 14.35 -7.70 7.87
CA TYR A 135 14.13 -9.05 7.37
C TYR A 135 13.11 -9.09 6.23
N GLU A 136 13.08 -10.19 5.50
CA GLU A 136 12.11 -10.41 4.43
C GLU A 136 10.87 -11.14 4.92
N MET A 137 9.70 -10.70 4.47
CA MET A 137 8.43 -11.37 4.75
C MET A 137 8.15 -12.42 3.69
N THR A 138 8.25 -13.69 4.07
CA THR A 138 7.96 -14.80 3.18
C THR A 138 6.46 -15.12 3.13
N ARG A 139 5.98 -15.56 1.98
CA ARG A 139 4.62 -16.09 1.83
C ARG A 139 4.46 -17.34 2.71
N VAL A 140 3.31 -17.46 3.36
CA VAL A 140 2.92 -18.67 4.10
C VAL A 140 1.93 -19.43 3.24
N LEU A 141 2.30 -20.61 2.78
CA LEU A 141 1.44 -21.46 1.92
C LEU A 141 1.29 -22.83 2.56
N ASN A 142 0.09 -23.26 2.78
CA ASN A 142 -0.24 -24.50 3.45
C ASN A 142 -0.97 -25.47 2.47
N ARG A 143 -0.68 -26.74 2.59
CA ARG A 143 -1.27 -27.74 1.72
C ARG A 143 -2.81 -27.77 1.82
N ARG A 144 -3.35 -27.54 3.00
CA ARG A 144 -4.79 -27.53 3.30
C ARG A 144 -5.15 -26.23 4.01
N ALA A 145 -5.14 -25.12 3.30
CA ALA A 145 -5.58 -23.86 3.85
C ALA A 145 -7.10 -23.69 3.71
N ASP A 146 -7.71 -23.08 4.70
CA ASP A 146 -9.15 -22.80 4.76
C ASP A 146 -9.52 -21.50 4.06
N ILE A 147 -8.57 -20.54 4.04
CA ILE A 147 -8.72 -19.21 3.48
C ILE A 147 -7.39 -18.69 2.94
N THR A 148 -7.45 -17.86 1.89
CA THR A 148 -6.32 -17.09 1.37
C THR A 148 -6.41 -15.65 1.88
N ILE A 149 -5.37 -15.16 2.55
CA ILE A 149 -5.25 -13.77 3.00
C ILE A 149 -4.19 -13.08 2.15
N LEU A 150 -4.58 -11.99 1.46
CA LEU A 150 -3.63 -11.07 0.85
C LEU A 150 -3.48 -9.86 1.77
N ALA A 151 -2.27 -9.46 2.07
CA ALA A 151 -2.03 -8.36 3.00
C ALA A 151 -1.12 -7.28 2.40
N ILE A 152 -1.50 -6.02 2.61
CA ILE A 152 -0.90 -4.82 2.03
C ILE A 152 -0.36 -3.93 3.15
N SER A 153 0.79 -3.28 2.93
CA SER A 153 1.37 -2.28 3.83
C SER A 153 1.48 -2.80 5.28
N ALA A 154 1.18 -2.00 6.30
CA ALA A 154 1.22 -2.42 7.71
C ALA A 154 0.19 -3.50 8.06
N GLY A 155 -0.85 -3.69 7.26
CA GLY A 155 -1.78 -4.81 7.38
C GLY A 155 -1.08 -6.18 7.34
N ARG A 156 0.09 -6.26 6.70
CA ARG A 156 0.94 -7.47 6.62
C ARG A 156 1.42 -7.93 7.99
N LEU A 157 1.79 -7.00 8.87
CA LEU A 157 2.25 -7.30 10.23
C LEU A 157 1.10 -7.87 11.08
N ASN A 158 -0.05 -7.22 11.02
CA ASN A 158 -1.22 -7.66 11.76
C ASN A 158 -1.77 -8.99 11.22
N ALA A 159 -1.70 -9.22 9.90
CA ALA A 159 -2.10 -10.48 9.28
C ALA A 159 -1.17 -11.64 9.68
N LEU A 160 0.14 -11.41 9.80
CA LEU A 160 1.08 -12.42 10.31
C LEU A 160 0.70 -12.89 11.72
N GLU A 161 0.41 -11.97 12.61
CA GLU A 161 -0.01 -12.30 13.97
C GLU A 161 -1.41 -12.96 14.00
N ALA A 162 -2.34 -12.48 13.18
CA ALA A 162 -3.66 -13.09 13.06
C ALA A 162 -3.59 -14.54 12.59
N VAL A 163 -2.72 -14.84 11.62
CA VAL A 163 -2.51 -16.23 11.13
C VAL A 163 -1.96 -17.12 12.23
N LYS A 164 -1.06 -16.64 13.10
CA LYS A 164 -0.56 -17.43 14.24
C LYS A 164 -1.70 -17.78 15.21
N LEU A 165 -2.57 -16.82 15.54
CA LEU A 165 -3.72 -17.06 16.42
C LEU A 165 -4.72 -18.03 15.79
N LEU A 166 -5.04 -17.85 14.51
CA LEU A 166 -5.95 -18.75 13.78
C LEU A 166 -5.40 -20.16 13.70
N ASN A 167 -4.11 -20.33 13.45
CA ASN A 167 -3.46 -21.66 13.45
C ASN A 167 -3.56 -22.36 14.83
N ALA A 168 -3.44 -21.62 15.92
CA ALA A 168 -3.62 -22.18 17.26
C ALA A 168 -5.06 -22.67 17.51
N GLU A 169 -6.03 -22.17 16.75
CA GLU A 169 -7.42 -22.60 16.77
C GLU A 169 -7.76 -23.68 15.73
N GLY A 170 -6.75 -24.17 15.00
CA GLY A 170 -6.94 -25.16 13.93
C GLY A 170 -7.42 -24.60 12.61
N ILE A 171 -7.47 -23.29 12.43
CA ILE A 171 -7.81 -22.60 11.17
C ILE A 171 -6.51 -22.32 10.41
N THR A 172 -6.32 -22.95 9.27
CA THR A 172 -5.09 -22.80 8.48
C THR A 172 -5.27 -21.76 7.37
N CYS A 173 -4.36 -20.79 7.30
CA CYS A 173 -4.43 -19.72 6.32
C CYS A 173 -3.25 -19.77 5.34
N ASP A 174 -3.48 -19.51 4.05
CA ASP A 174 -2.43 -19.01 3.18
C ASP A 174 -2.30 -17.50 3.39
N LEU A 175 -1.07 -16.99 3.52
CA LEU A 175 -0.78 -15.57 3.64
C LEU A 175 0.16 -15.12 2.53
N ILE A 176 -0.28 -14.17 1.73
CA ILE A 176 0.46 -13.63 0.60
C ILE A 176 0.64 -12.12 0.79
N HIS A 177 1.89 -11.67 0.71
CA HIS A 177 2.24 -10.26 0.85
C HIS A 177 2.19 -9.55 -0.49
N VAL A 178 1.53 -8.38 -0.54
CA VAL A 178 1.37 -7.57 -1.73
C VAL A 178 2.15 -6.27 -1.54
N ALA A 179 3.17 -6.06 -2.38
CA ALA A 179 3.96 -4.82 -2.38
C ALA A 179 3.58 -3.90 -3.56
N TRP A 180 3.28 -4.45 -4.74
CA TRP A 180 2.89 -3.67 -5.92
C TRP A 180 1.38 -3.59 -6.03
N LEU A 181 0.84 -2.37 -5.96
CA LEU A 181 -0.59 -2.09 -5.99
C LEU A 181 -1.07 -1.69 -7.39
N LYS A 182 -0.22 -1.00 -8.13
CA LYS A 182 -0.50 -0.59 -9.51
C LYS A 182 0.79 -0.58 -10.34
N PRO A 183 0.87 -1.42 -11.39
CA PRO A 183 -0.09 -2.46 -11.70
C PRO A 183 -0.11 -3.54 -10.62
N PHE A 184 -1.31 -4.00 -10.25
CA PHE A 184 -1.43 -5.18 -9.39
C PHE A 184 -1.02 -6.42 -10.19
N ARG A 185 -0.08 -7.19 -9.66
CA ARG A 185 0.40 -8.41 -10.30
C ARG A 185 -0.27 -9.62 -9.69
N MET A 186 -1.27 -10.11 -10.39
CA MET A 186 -1.95 -11.36 -10.04
C MET A 186 -1.12 -12.52 -10.61
N ASP A 187 -0.35 -13.17 -9.74
CA ASP A 187 0.47 -14.33 -10.12
C ASP A 187 -0.29 -15.65 -9.90
N ASP A 188 0.24 -16.73 -10.49
CA ASP A 188 -0.35 -18.07 -10.37
C ASP A 188 -0.43 -18.55 -8.91
N VAL A 189 0.46 -18.09 -8.03
CA VAL A 189 0.44 -18.46 -6.62
C VAL A 189 -0.82 -17.94 -5.94
N ILE A 190 -1.21 -16.69 -6.25
CA ILE A 190 -2.45 -16.09 -5.73
C ILE A 190 -3.67 -16.86 -6.23
N LEU A 191 -3.75 -17.10 -7.54
CA LEU A 191 -4.91 -17.80 -8.14
C LEU A 191 -5.00 -19.25 -7.66
N ASN A 192 -3.89 -19.97 -7.60
CA ASN A 192 -3.86 -21.35 -7.10
C ASN A 192 -4.25 -21.43 -5.63
N SER A 193 -3.84 -20.47 -4.81
CA SER A 193 -4.24 -20.39 -3.41
C SER A 193 -5.75 -20.14 -3.28
N LEU A 194 -6.30 -19.17 -4.01
CA LEU A 194 -7.73 -18.86 -3.99
C LEU A 194 -8.57 -20.05 -4.46
N ASN A 195 -8.18 -20.70 -5.55
CA ASN A 195 -8.90 -21.87 -6.07
C ASN A 195 -8.86 -23.05 -5.08
N LYS A 196 -7.74 -23.24 -4.39
CA LYS A 196 -7.58 -24.26 -3.36
C LYS A 196 -8.47 -23.97 -2.14
N THR A 197 -8.45 -22.73 -1.65
CA THR A 197 -9.16 -22.36 -0.42
C THR A 197 -10.63 -22.03 -0.64
N GLY A 198 -11.03 -21.66 -1.85
CA GLY A 198 -12.42 -21.25 -2.17
C GLY A 198 -12.91 -20.01 -1.41
N LEU A 199 -11.99 -19.23 -0.79
CA LEU A 199 -12.32 -18.03 -0.02
C LEU A 199 -11.11 -17.13 0.11
N GLY A 200 -11.28 -15.82 -0.11
CA GLY A 200 -10.22 -14.81 0.03
C GLY A 200 -10.58 -13.66 0.94
N LEU A 201 -9.54 -13.05 1.53
CA LEU A 201 -9.62 -11.80 2.28
C LEU A 201 -8.42 -10.91 1.91
N VAL A 202 -8.67 -9.67 1.49
CA VAL A 202 -7.63 -8.66 1.27
C VAL A 202 -7.62 -7.70 2.45
N VAL A 203 -6.48 -7.59 3.14
CA VAL A 203 -6.28 -6.72 4.31
C VAL A 203 -5.36 -5.58 3.93
N ASP A 204 -5.76 -4.35 4.18
CA ASP A 204 -5.00 -3.14 3.85
C ASP A 204 -4.97 -2.13 5.00
N SER A 205 -3.96 -1.27 4.97
CA SER A 205 -3.82 -0.11 5.86
C SER A 205 -4.55 1.13 5.36
N ASP A 206 -5.09 1.12 4.14
CA ASP A 206 -5.90 2.20 3.58
C ASP A 206 -7.40 1.99 3.86
N PHE A 207 -8.21 3.00 3.60
CA PHE A 207 -9.65 2.93 3.77
C PHE A 207 -10.25 1.78 2.95
N GLU A 208 -11.17 1.04 3.56
CA GLU A 208 -11.86 -0.02 2.84
C GLU A 208 -12.76 0.54 1.74
N ILE A 209 -13.46 1.65 2.03
CA ILE A 209 -14.34 2.32 1.07
C ILE A 209 -13.55 2.87 -0.12
N ALA A 210 -13.88 2.43 -1.33
CA ALA A 210 -13.19 2.81 -2.57
C ALA A 210 -11.65 2.62 -2.52
N GLY A 211 -11.16 1.77 -1.60
CA GLY A 211 -9.76 1.51 -1.37
C GLY A 211 -9.19 0.35 -2.18
N PRO A 212 -7.87 0.15 -2.11
CA PRO A 212 -7.17 -0.91 -2.83
C PRO A 212 -7.65 -2.30 -2.47
N SER A 213 -7.97 -2.54 -1.19
CA SER A 213 -8.47 -3.85 -0.74
C SER A 213 -9.72 -4.28 -1.49
N ARG A 214 -10.69 -3.36 -1.71
CA ARG A 214 -11.90 -3.65 -2.50
C ARG A 214 -11.61 -3.81 -3.99
N SER A 215 -10.75 -2.98 -4.55
CA SER A 215 -10.37 -3.05 -5.96
C SER A 215 -9.69 -4.38 -6.28
N ILE A 216 -8.68 -4.75 -5.49
CA ILE A 216 -7.96 -6.02 -5.65
C ILE A 216 -8.88 -7.21 -5.39
N ALA A 217 -9.73 -7.17 -4.37
CA ALA A 217 -10.69 -8.23 -4.11
C ALA A 217 -11.64 -8.46 -5.29
N TYR A 218 -12.11 -7.38 -5.93
CA TYR A 218 -12.96 -7.46 -7.12
C TYR A 218 -12.23 -8.09 -8.31
N GLU A 219 -11.00 -7.67 -8.60
CA GLU A 219 -10.19 -8.25 -9.68
C GLU A 219 -9.92 -9.75 -9.44
N LEU A 220 -9.63 -10.13 -8.20
CA LEU A 220 -9.43 -11.52 -7.81
C LEU A 220 -10.69 -12.37 -7.95
N MET A 221 -11.85 -11.82 -7.58
CA MET A 221 -13.15 -12.50 -7.80
C MET A 221 -13.44 -12.74 -9.27
N LEU A 222 -13.17 -11.75 -10.12
CA LEU A 222 -13.37 -11.90 -11.58
C LEU A 222 -12.47 -12.99 -12.16
N ALA A 223 -11.20 -13.04 -11.72
CA ALA A 223 -10.22 -13.97 -12.26
C ALA A 223 -10.39 -15.41 -11.75
N SER A 224 -10.80 -15.59 -10.49
CA SER A 224 -10.88 -16.91 -9.85
C SER A 224 -12.28 -17.46 -9.70
N SER A 225 -13.32 -16.62 -9.84
CA SER A 225 -14.72 -16.94 -9.47
C SER A 225 -14.90 -17.32 -7.98
N VAL A 226 -13.91 -17.03 -7.15
CA VAL A 226 -13.90 -17.29 -5.71
C VAL A 226 -14.38 -16.05 -4.96
N PRO A 227 -15.22 -16.15 -3.93
CA PRO A 227 -15.56 -15.01 -3.07
C PRO A 227 -14.31 -14.45 -2.39
N VAL A 228 -14.03 -13.15 -2.62
CA VAL A 228 -12.93 -12.43 -1.97
C VAL A 228 -13.49 -11.20 -1.27
N HIS A 229 -13.18 -11.05 0.00
CA HIS A 229 -13.65 -9.95 0.84
C HIS A 229 -12.53 -8.94 1.07
N ALA A 230 -12.90 -7.72 1.46
CA ALA A 230 -11.98 -6.66 1.79
C ALA A 230 -12.04 -6.32 3.29
N LEU A 231 -10.94 -5.82 3.82
CA LEU A 231 -10.83 -5.28 5.17
C LEU A 231 -9.79 -4.16 5.17
N GLY A 232 -10.20 -2.97 5.54
CA GLY A 232 -9.37 -1.77 5.62
C GLY A 232 -9.75 -0.89 6.81
N LEU A 233 -9.30 0.37 6.77
CA LEU A 233 -9.72 1.39 7.71
C LEU A 233 -11.23 1.61 7.60
N GLU A 234 -11.84 1.96 8.72
CA GLU A 234 -13.25 2.30 8.79
C GLU A 234 -13.53 3.64 8.10
N ASP A 235 -14.74 3.81 7.58
CA ASP A 235 -15.20 5.08 7.01
C ASP A 235 -15.50 6.09 8.13
N ARG A 236 -14.44 6.54 8.79
CA ARG A 236 -14.47 7.56 9.84
C ARG A 236 -13.13 8.27 9.97
N THR A 237 -13.16 9.47 10.49
CA THR A 237 -11.96 10.26 10.78
C THR A 237 -11.21 9.67 11.97
N ALA A 238 -9.87 9.71 11.92
CA ALA A 238 -9.03 9.52 13.11
C ALA A 238 -8.98 10.80 13.94
N GLY A 239 -8.87 10.65 15.27
CA GLY A 239 -8.67 11.77 16.20
C GLY A 239 -7.34 11.68 16.94
N PHE A 240 -7.10 12.62 17.85
CA PHE A 240 -5.89 12.61 18.68
C PHE A 240 -5.98 11.65 19.87
N ALA A 241 -7.19 11.47 20.41
CA ALA A 241 -7.39 10.56 21.55
C ALA A 241 -7.36 9.09 21.08
N PRO A 242 -6.80 8.15 21.86
CA PRO A 242 -6.67 6.74 21.46
C PRO A 242 -7.97 6.08 21.01
N HIS A 243 -9.10 6.39 21.64
CA HIS A 243 -10.40 5.83 21.26
C HIS A 243 -10.97 6.39 19.95
N LEU A 244 -10.40 7.48 19.46
CA LEU A 244 -10.73 8.10 18.17
C LEU A 244 -9.76 7.68 17.05
N ASP A 245 -8.74 6.92 17.39
CA ASP A 245 -7.80 6.43 16.35
C ASP A 245 -8.52 5.49 15.37
N ASN A 246 -8.11 5.54 14.11
CA ASN A 246 -8.60 4.65 13.05
C ASN A 246 -7.40 3.83 12.52
N PRO A 247 -6.98 2.82 13.29
CA PRO A 247 -5.77 2.08 12.98
C PRO A 247 -5.97 1.09 11.83
N THR A 248 -4.87 0.71 11.19
CA THR A 248 -4.79 -0.50 10.37
C THR A 248 -5.54 -1.65 11.05
N PRO A 249 -6.37 -2.43 10.33
CA PRO A 249 -7.18 -3.47 10.93
C PRO A 249 -6.41 -4.27 11.98
N PRO A 250 -6.76 -4.20 13.27
CA PRO A 250 -6.03 -4.88 14.32
C PRO A 250 -6.19 -6.40 14.21
N VAL A 251 -5.31 -7.13 14.84
CA VAL A 251 -5.23 -8.60 14.80
C VAL A 251 -6.58 -9.24 15.10
N GLU A 252 -7.25 -8.79 16.15
CA GLU A 252 -8.55 -9.32 16.60
C GLU A 252 -9.65 -9.11 15.56
N LYS A 253 -9.59 -7.98 14.82
CA LYS A 253 -10.55 -7.69 13.75
C LYS A 253 -10.35 -8.62 12.56
N ILE A 254 -9.09 -8.92 12.21
CA ILE A 254 -8.75 -9.87 11.14
C ILE A 254 -9.21 -11.27 11.55
N VAL A 255 -8.88 -11.73 12.75
CA VAL A 255 -9.31 -13.04 13.28
C VAL A 255 -10.82 -13.18 13.28
N LYS A 256 -11.54 -12.18 13.79
CA LYS A 256 -13.01 -12.15 13.79
C LYS A 256 -13.58 -12.22 12.39
N GLN A 257 -13.01 -11.47 11.44
CA GLN A 257 -13.45 -11.47 10.05
C GLN A 257 -13.28 -12.86 9.41
N VAL A 258 -12.11 -13.48 9.57
CA VAL A 258 -11.83 -14.83 9.04
C VAL A 258 -12.85 -15.85 9.58
N ARG A 259 -13.05 -15.88 10.91
CA ARG A 259 -14.04 -16.79 11.53
C ARG A 259 -15.45 -16.57 10.95
N THR A 260 -15.88 -15.31 10.81
CA THR A 260 -17.19 -14.96 10.26
C THR A 260 -17.33 -15.46 8.81
N LEU A 261 -16.28 -15.32 8.01
CA LEU A 261 -16.29 -15.74 6.61
C LEU A 261 -16.33 -17.28 6.47
N LEU A 262 -15.59 -18.00 7.30
CA LEU A 262 -15.60 -19.46 7.30
C LEU A 262 -16.95 -20.05 7.71
N VAL A 263 -17.60 -19.47 8.73
CA VAL A 263 -18.98 -19.87 9.10
C VAL A 263 -19.94 -19.67 7.93
N LYS A 264 -19.89 -18.52 7.25
CA LYS A 264 -20.74 -18.27 6.07
C LYS A 264 -20.45 -19.21 4.90
N LYS A 265 -19.19 -19.63 4.72
CA LYS A 265 -18.80 -20.59 3.70
C LYS A 265 -19.37 -21.98 3.99
N SER A 266 -19.33 -22.43 5.25
CA SER A 266 -19.86 -23.73 5.66
C SER A 266 -21.38 -23.82 5.64
N ALA A 267 -22.10 -22.69 5.62
CA ALA A 267 -23.55 -22.60 5.58
C ALA A 267 -24.14 -22.62 4.14
N LYS A 268 -23.27 -22.59 3.13
CA LYS A 268 -23.63 -22.71 1.69
C LYS A 268 -23.34 -24.10 1.19
#